data_61b985a1a686d50517b85d68c5d15d0e
#
_entry.id   61b985a1a686d50517b85d68c5d15d0e
#
_cell.length_a   1.000
_cell.length_b   1.000
_cell.length_c   1.000
_cell.angle_alpha   90.00
_cell.angle_beta   90.00
_cell.angle_gamma   90.00
#
_symmetry.space_group_name_H-M   'P 1'
#
loop_
_entity.id
_entity.type
_entity.pdbx_description
1 polymer ?
#
loop_
_entity_poly.entity_id
_entity_poly.type
_entity_poly.pdbx_seq_one_letter_code
_entity_poly.pdbx_strand_id
1 'polypeptide(L)'
;MTRPRPLWLGIFTAFALLSACTKGTTPDAGFTIEPPIASSPVAPQTPLFTIRLEDRGDLVARLPKEQTVVSDPEYKRSQTYESVSVPALLEAAKPAGVGVSDKVRLIFQASDGYRSVTTVETVKAFGGRLAVRDVNAGADRSWRPIPGKPSMTPGPYYLVWPSTNADLPWPYAVTTIEVWETEPVDVTRPDDDPQARTGHDTFRKHCASCHSVNGAGGAVGPELNVPANVTEYWNPAALKQFIRNPASIRRNTKMPTLTDLTDADVDAVIAYLARMKTLKRLPAQ
;
A
#
# COMPACT_ATOMS: atom_id res chain seq x y z
N MET A 1 61.80 45.13 37.78
CA MET A 1 62.67 44.71 38.89
C MET A 1 62.58 43.19 38.93
N THR A 2 63.46 42.50 38.28
CA THR A 2 64.56 41.64 38.73
C THR A 2 64.13 40.45 39.59
N ARG A 3 64.04 39.28 38.95
CA ARG A 3 64.79 37.97 39.12
C ARG A 3 64.90 37.39 40.57
N PRO A 4 65.28 36.08 40.76
CA PRO A 4 65.47 34.95 39.82
C PRO A 4 64.95 33.56 40.34
N ARG A 5 65.16 32.54 39.49
CA ARG A 5 65.15 31.08 39.75
C ARG A 5 66.18 30.65 40.77
N PRO A 6 66.07 29.40 41.33
CA PRO A 6 67.07 28.44 40.96
C PRO A 6 66.54 27.04 40.55
N LEU A 7 67.35 26.39 39.71
CA LEU A 7 67.40 25.00 39.36
C LEU A 7 67.72 24.14 40.62
N TRP A 8 67.17 22.93 40.66
CA TRP A 8 67.81 21.80 41.26
C TRP A 8 67.70 20.55 40.40
N LEU A 9 68.86 20.00 40.06
CA LEU A 9 69.16 18.75 39.36
C LEU A 9 69.22 17.62 40.39
N GLY A 10 68.72 16.44 40.06
CA GLY A 10 68.89 15.25 40.87
C GLY A 10 68.37 14.03 40.07
N ILE A 11 69.12 13.43 39.46
CA ILE A 11 69.92 12.21 39.17
C ILE A 11 69.22 10.92 39.71
N PHE A 12 68.84 10.08 38.70
CA PHE A 12 68.80 8.61 38.58
C PHE A 12 68.29 7.69 39.70
N THR A 13 67.35 6.80 39.28
CA THR A 13 67.71 5.37 39.19
C THR A 13 66.65 4.65 38.31
N ALA A 14 67.10 3.95 37.28
CA ALA A 14 66.33 3.05 36.46
C ALA A 14 66.08 1.74 37.23
N PHE A 15 64.78 1.38 37.35
CA PHE A 15 64.38 0.03 37.71
C PHE A 15 63.63 -0.55 36.53
N ALA A 16 64.23 -1.45 35.81
CA ALA A 16 63.58 -2.27 34.82
C ALA A 16 62.75 -3.35 35.52
N LEU A 17 61.47 -3.22 35.48
CA LEU A 17 60.54 -4.31 35.78
C LEU A 17 59.97 -4.86 34.46
N LEU A 18 60.48 -6.02 34.09
CA LEU A 18 59.89 -6.88 33.08
C LEU A 18 58.52 -7.31 33.61
N SER A 19 57.48 -6.73 33.06
CA SER A 19 56.09 -7.23 33.25
C SER A 19 55.72 -8.07 32.04
N ALA A 20 55.61 -9.36 32.25
CA ALA A 20 55.17 -10.33 31.27
C ALA A 20 53.72 -9.99 30.86
N CYS A 21 53.53 -9.55 29.63
CA CYS A 21 52.18 -9.50 29.01
C CYS A 21 51.69 -10.92 28.76
N THR A 22 50.88 -11.43 29.65
CA THR A 22 49.98 -12.56 29.33
C THR A 22 49.01 -12.10 28.27
N LYS A 23 49.06 -12.67 27.08
CA LYS A 23 48.05 -12.55 26.04
C LYS A 23 46.74 -13.13 26.58
N GLY A 24 45.85 -12.27 27.06
CA GLY A 24 44.46 -12.61 27.27
C GLY A 24 43.81 -12.86 25.89
N THR A 25 43.54 -14.11 25.58
CA THR A 25 42.68 -14.51 24.51
C THR A 25 41.28 -14.03 24.86
N THR A 26 40.82 -12.92 24.25
CA THR A 26 39.41 -12.57 24.16
C THR A 26 38.70 -13.68 23.38
N PRO A 27 37.63 -14.28 23.91
CA PRO A 27 36.83 -15.16 23.08
C PRO A 27 36.22 -14.30 21.99
N ASP A 28 36.66 -14.57 20.76
CA ASP A 28 36.00 -14.07 19.55
C ASP A 28 34.60 -14.69 19.55
N ALA A 29 33.61 -13.95 20.04
CA ALA A 29 32.23 -14.28 19.86
C ALA A 29 31.94 -14.09 18.38
N GLY A 30 32.25 -15.09 17.60
CA GLY A 30 31.92 -15.17 16.19
C GLY A 30 30.42 -14.95 16.05
N PHE A 31 30.02 -13.72 15.73
CA PHE A 31 28.65 -13.41 15.30
C PHE A 31 28.51 -14.03 13.93
N THR A 32 28.10 -15.30 13.90
CA THR A 32 27.68 -15.97 12.68
C THR A 32 26.38 -15.32 12.28
N ILE A 33 26.43 -14.40 11.33
CA ILE A 33 25.22 -13.96 10.62
C ILE A 33 24.77 -15.19 9.83
N GLU A 34 23.81 -15.94 10.36
CA GLU A 34 23.08 -16.90 9.53
C GLU A 34 22.51 -16.14 8.34
N PRO A 35 22.81 -16.59 7.10
CA PRO A 35 22.20 -15.98 5.95
C PRO A 35 20.67 -16.10 6.11
N PRO A 36 19.91 -15.06 5.78
CA PRO A 36 18.44 -15.12 5.85
C PRO A 36 18.00 -16.39 5.10
N ILE A 37 17.16 -17.19 5.75
CA ILE A 37 16.57 -18.39 5.16
C ILE A 37 16.02 -17.97 3.81
N ALA A 38 16.64 -18.44 2.74
CA ALA A 38 16.19 -18.16 1.39
C ALA A 38 14.79 -18.73 1.25
N SER A 39 13.79 -17.88 1.40
CA SER A 39 12.40 -18.23 1.05
C SER A 39 12.43 -18.67 -0.41
N SER A 40 11.98 -19.87 -0.70
CA SER A 40 11.85 -20.37 -2.06
C SER A 40 11.20 -19.28 -2.94
N PRO A 41 11.73 -19.01 -4.13
CA PRO A 41 11.16 -18.00 -5.00
C PRO A 41 9.70 -18.41 -5.28
N VAL A 42 8.76 -17.61 -4.82
CA VAL A 42 7.35 -17.75 -5.22
C VAL A 42 7.32 -17.46 -6.72
N ALA A 43 6.85 -18.42 -7.50
CA ALA A 43 6.69 -18.23 -8.93
C ALA A 43 5.90 -16.94 -9.20
N PRO A 44 6.29 -16.12 -10.19
CA PRO A 44 5.57 -14.91 -10.51
C PRO A 44 4.12 -15.27 -10.83
N GLN A 45 3.21 -14.77 -10.02
CA GLN A 45 1.78 -14.95 -10.26
C GLN A 45 1.34 -13.89 -11.26
N THR A 46 0.57 -14.32 -12.26
CA THR A 46 0.03 -13.43 -13.27
C THR A 46 -1.49 -13.42 -13.20
N PRO A 47 -2.15 -12.30 -13.51
CA PRO A 47 -3.60 -12.30 -13.64
C PRO A 47 -4.05 -13.26 -14.75
N LEU A 48 -5.26 -13.81 -14.63
CA LEU A 48 -5.91 -14.57 -15.70
C LEU A 48 -5.98 -13.73 -16.99
N PHE A 49 -6.33 -12.45 -16.81
CA PHE A 49 -6.27 -11.42 -17.85
C PHE A 49 -6.36 -10.02 -17.23
N THR A 50 -6.02 -9.02 -18.03
CA THR A 50 -6.07 -7.63 -17.64
C THR A 50 -6.89 -6.82 -18.66
N ILE A 51 -7.79 -6.01 -18.19
CA ILE A 51 -8.57 -5.06 -18.99
C ILE A 51 -7.97 -3.67 -18.80
N ARG A 52 -7.24 -3.18 -19.82
CA ARG A 52 -6.83 -1.78 -19.89
C ARG A 52 -7.95 -1.00 -20.52
N LEU A 53 -8.62 -0.18 -19.74
CA LEU A 53 -9.86 0.50 -20.18
C LEU A 53 -9.60 1.55 -21.25
N GLU A 54 -8.40 2.15 -21.30
CA GLU A 54 -7.97 3.05 -22.38
C GLU A 54 -7.90 2.36 -23.72
N ASP A 55 -7.46 1.09 -23.76
CA ASP A 55 -7.35 0.28 -24.97
C ASP A 55 -8.70 -0.40 -25.34
N ARG A 56 -9.69 -0.34 -24.46
CA ARG A 56 -10.98 -1.05 -24.56
C ARG A 56 -12.19 -0.11 -24.56
N GLY A 57 -11.99 1.16 -24.87
CA GLY A 57 -13.08 2.12 -24.96
C GLY A 57 -14.18 1.71 -25.94
N ASP A 58 -13.80 1.07 -27.07
CA ASP A 58 -14.73 0.51 -28.05
C ASP A 58 -15.56 -0.66 -27.49
N LEU A 59 -14.96 -1.50 -26.63
CA LEU A 59 -15.66 -2.59 -25.94
C LEU A 59 -16.69 -2.01 -24.97
N VAL A 60 -16.29 -1.07 -24.10
CA VAL A 60 -17.17 -0.40 -23.16
C VAL A 60 -18.31 0.34 -23.90
N ALA A 61 -18.00 0.95 -25.05
CA ALA A 61 -18.99 1.67 -25.86
C ALA A 61 -20.11 0.76 -26.38
N ARG A 62 -19.78 -0.51 -26.71
CA ARG A 62 -20.76 -1.50 -27.25
C ARG A 62 -21.61 -2.18 -26.17
N LEU A 63 -21.21 -2.12 -24.90
CA LEU A 63 -21.99 -2.72 -23.82
C LEU A 63 -23.27 -1.95 -23.55
N PRO A 64 -24.36 -2.64 -23.16
CA PRO A 64 -25.59 -1.99 -22.72
C PRO A 64 -25.31 -1.04 -21.56
N LYS A 65 -25.78 0.20 -21.70
CA LYS A 65 -25.67 1.22 -20.68
C LYS A 65 -27.00 1.43 -19.98
N GLU A 66 -26.94 1.64 -18.68
CA GLU A 66 -28.11 1.91 -17.85
C GLU A 66 -27.84 3.12 -16.96
N GLN A 67 -28.90 3.86 -16.65
CA GLN A 67 -28.83 4.87 -15.62
C GLN A 67 -28.89 4.20 -14.25
N THR A 68 -27.86 4.45 -13.43
CA THR A 68 -27.70 3.86 -12.11
C THR A 68 -27.68 4.97 -11.06
N VAL A 69 -28.60 4.88 -10.11
CA VAL A 69 -28.69 5.80 -8.97
C VAL A 69 -27.93 5.16 -7.80
N VAL A 70 -27.06 5.92 -7.18
CA VAL A 70 -26.25 5.48 -6.04
C VAL A 70 -26.20 6.55 -4.94
N SER A 71 -26.04 6.12 -3.68
CA SER A 71 -25.62 7.00 -2.58
C SER A 71 -24.12 7.15 -2.63
N ASP A 72 -23.63 8.21 -3.22
CA ASP A 72 -22.22 8.38 -3.54
C ASP A 72 -21.43 8.95 -2.36
N PRO A 73 -20.39 8.25 -1.86
CA PRO A 73 -19.61 8.68 -0.69
C PRO A 73 -18.71 9.90 -0.99
N GLU A 74 -18.24 10.07 -2.23
CA GLU A 74 -17.41 11.22 -2.62
C GLU A 74 -18.24 12.49 -2.73
N TYR A 75 -19.46 12.39 -3.25
CA TYR A 75 -20.39 13.53 -3.35
C TYR A 75 -21.26 13.70 -2.11
N LYS A 76 -21.30 12.71 -1.20
CA LYS A 76 -22.13 12.68 0.02
C LYS A 76 -23.61 12.92 -0.26
N ARG A 77 -24.09 12.42 -1.39
CA ARG A 77 -25.48 12.55 -1.85
C ARG A 77 -25.80 11.53 -2.93
N SER A 78 -27.06 11.40 -3.26
CA SER A 78 -27.49 10.61 -4.41
C SER A 78 -26.95 11.16 -5.73
N GLN A 79 -26.43 10.29 -6.56
CA GLN A 79 -25.89 10.56 -7.89
C GLN A 79 -26.50 9.60 -8.91
N THR A 80 -26.61 10.06 -10.16
CA THR A 80 -27.04 9.23 -11.28
C THR A 80 -25.94 9.15 -12.30
N TYR A 81 -25.53 7.93 -12.62
CA TYR A 81 -24.49 7.65 -13.60
C TYR A 81 -25.04 6.83 -14.76
N GLU A 82 -24.56 7.11 -15.97
CA GLU A 82 -24.62 6.16 -17.06
C GLU A 82 -23.50 5.13 -16.84
N SER A 83 -23.83 3.84 -16.82
CA SER A 83 -22.90 2.79 -16.40
C SER A 83 -23.11 1.48 -17.15
N VAL A 84 -22.06 0.65 -17.19
CA VAL A 84 -22.09 -0.72 -17.68
C VAL A 84 -21.96 -1.71 -16.53
N SER A 85 -22.53 -2.89 -16.69
CA SER A 85 -22.38 -3.98 -15.71
C SER A 85 -20.94 -4.49 -15.69
N VAL A 86 -20.31 -4.58 -14.50
CA VAL A 86 -18.96 -5.16 -14.38
C VAL A 86 -18.95 -6.62 -14.81
N PRO A 87 -19.91 -7.50 -14.41
CA PRO A 87 -19.98 -8.87 -14.95
C PRO A 87 -20.06 -8.92 -16.47
N ALA A 88 -20.87 -8.07 -17.11
CA ALA A 88 -20.97 -8.02 -18.57
C ALA A 88 -19.66 -7.57 -19.22
N LEU A 89 -18.95 -6.63 -18.62
CA LEU A 89 -17.63 -6.21 -19.07
C LEU A 89 -16.60 -7.36 -18.98
N LEU A 90 -16.59 -8.11 -17.87
CA LEU A 90 -15.70 -9.26 -17.68
C LEU A 90 -15.97 -10.33 -18.75
N GLU A 91 -17.25 -10.68 -18.99
CA GLU A 91 -17.64 -11.65 -20.01
C GLU A 91 -17.21 -11.21 -21.43
N ALA A 92 -17.38 -9.94 -21.75
CA ALA A 92 -17.01 -9.42 -23.07
C ALA A 92 -15.49 -9.26 -23.27
N ALA A 93 -14.74 -9.12 -22.19
CA ALA A 93 -13.28 -8.88 -22.23
C ALA A 93 -12.45 -10.16 -22.06
N LYS A 94 -13.00 -11.23 -21.50
CA LYS A 94 -12.26 -12.45 -21.19
C LYS A 94 -11.73 -13.13 -22.44
N PRO A 95 -10.51 -13.68 -22.40
CA PRO A 95 -9.99 -14.52 -23.48
C PRO A 95 -10.82 -15.80 -23.66
N ALA A 96 -10.81 -16.35 -24.86
CA ALA A 96 -11.47 -17.64 -25.14
C ALA A 96 -10.93 -18.74 -24.22
N GLY A 97 -11.83 -19.55 -23.65
CA GLY A 97 -11.49 -20.64 -22.75
C GLY A 97 -11.22 -20.22 -21.30
N VAL A 98 -11.17 -18.92 -20.97
CA VAL A 98 -11.02 -18.45 -19.60
C VAL A 98 -12.38 -18.41 -18.89
N GLY A 99 -12.50 -19.15 -17.78
CA GLY A 99 -13.66 -19.06 -16.87
C GLY A 99 -13.52 -17.92 -15.88
N VAL A 100 -14.64 -17.29 -15.54
CA VAL A 100 -14.69 -16.26 -14.47
C VAL A 100 -15.69 -16.74 -13.41
N SER A 101 -15.18 -17.39 -12.37
CA SER A 101 -16.01 -17.86 -11.25
C SER A 101 -16.29 -16.73 -10.24
N ASP A 102 -17.24 -16.94 -9.33
CA ASP A 102 -17.59 -15.95 -8.30
C ASP A 102 -16.44 -15.65 -7.32
N LYS A 103 -15.52 -16.61 -7.14
CA LYS A 103 -14.35 -16.48 -6.27
C LYS A 103 -13.19 -15.69 -6.89
N VAL A 104 -13.28 -15.40 -8.18
CA VAL A 104 -12.27 -14.60 -8.89
C VAL A 104 -12.15 -13.22 -8.25
N ARG A 105 -10.92 -12.78 -8.05
CA ARG A 105 -10.61 -11.46 -7.51
C ARG A 105 -10.43 -10.45 -8.61
N LEU A 106 -10.94 -9.27 -8.37
CA LEU A 106 -10.84 -8.12 -9.24
C LEU A 106 -10.02 -7.05 -8.53
N ILE A 107 -8.97 -6.57 -9.19
CA ILE A 107 -8.16 -5.44 -8.72
C ILE A 107 -8.42 -4.28 -9.66
N PHE A 108 -9.07 -3.25 -9.14
CA PHE A 108 -9.30 -1.99 -9.86
C PHE A 108 -8.14 -1.05 -9.56
N GLN A 109 -7.46 -0.60 -10.59
CA GLN A 109 -6.35 0.34 -10.48
C GLN A 109 -6.75 1.69 -11.09
N ALA A 110 -6.56 2.76 -10.35
CA ALA A 110 -6.77 4.13 -10.78
C ALA A 110 -5.52 4.74 -11.39
N SER A 111 -5.69 5.84 -12.11
CA SER A 111 -4.61 6.55 -12.81
C SER A 111 -3.53 7.13 -11.87
N ASP A 112 -3.86 7.36 -10.60
CA ASP A 112 -2.93 7.84 -9.58
C ASP A 112 -2.19 6.73 -8.84
N GLY A 113 -2.45 5.45 -9.20
CA GLY A 113 -1.85 4.29 -8.57
C GLY A 113 -2.66 3.71 -7.40
N TYR A 114 -3.84 4.27 -7.08
CA TYR A 114 -4.75 3.66 -6.11
C TYR A 114 -5.20 2.28 -6.59
N ARG A 115 -5.16 1.28 -5.71
CA ARG A 115 -5.60 -0.09 -5.98
C ARG A 115 -6.64 -0.54 -4.98
N SER A 116 -7.73 -1.07 -5.46
CA SER A 116 -8.76 -1.67 -4.62
C SER A 116 -9.09 -3.08 -5.08
N VAL A 117 -9.44 -3.93 -4.13
CA VAL A 117 -9.69 -5.36 -4.36
C VAL A 117 -11.12 -5.68 -4.00
N THR A 118 -11.79 -6.44 -4.85
CA THR A 118 -13.11 -7.03 -4.59
C THR A 118 -13.19 -8.42 -5.23
N THR A 119 -14.33 -9.08 -5.18
CA THR A 119 -14.58 -10.37 -5.85
C THR A 119 -15.73 -10.25 -6.84
N VAL A 120 -15.81 -11.18 -7.78
CA VAL A 120 -16.95 -11.28 -8.69
C VAL A 120 -18.25 -11.53 -7.90
N GLU A 121 -18.18 -12.33 -6.84
CA GLU A 121 -19.31 -12.56 -5.92
C GLU A 121 -19.82 -11.23 -5.32
N THR A 122 -18.94 -10.41 -4.78
CA THR A 122 -19.28 -9.09 -4.22
C THR A 122 -19.89 -8.17 -5.28
N VAL A 123 -19.29 -8.14 -6.49
CA VAL A 123 -19.80 -7.35 -7.59
C VAL A 123 -21.23 -7.77 -7.98
N LYS A 124 -21.51 -9.07 -8.01
CA LYS A 124 -22.86 -9.59 -8.28
C LYS A 124 -23.84 -9.29 -7.15
N ALA A 125 -23.42 -9.51 -5.90
CA ALA A 125 -24.28 -9.33 -4.71
C ALA A 125 -24.72 -7.87 -4.52
N PHE A 126 -23.84 -6.91 -4.79
CA PHE A 126 -24.09 -5.47 -4.60
C PHE A 126 -24.33 -4.70 -5.91
N GLY A 127 -24.40 -5.42 -7.04
CA GLY A 127 -24.70 -4.84 -8.34
C GLY A 127 -23.59 -3.90 -8.84
N GLY A 128 -22.30 -4.24 -8.63
CA GLY A 128 -21.17 -3.39 -9.02
C GLY A 128 -21.19 -3.00 -10.50
N ARG A 129 -21.08 -1.71 -10.78
CA ARG A 129 -21.14 -1.13 -12.12
C ARG A 129 -19.98 -0.19 -12.37
N LEU A 130 -19.54 -0.14 -13.62
CA LEU A 130 -18.54 0.81 -14.06
C LEU A 130 -19.26 2.00 -14.68
N ALA A 131 -19.32 3.11 -13.95
CA ALA A 131 -19.87 4.37 -14.46
C ALA A 131 -18.92 4.95 -15.52
N VAL A 132 -19.52 5.44 -16.61
CA VAL A 132 -18.82 6.01 -17.76
C VAL A 132 -19.14 7.50 -17.94
N ARG A 133 -20.20 7.99 -17.30
CA ARG A 133 -20.61 9.40 -17.35
C ARG A 133 -21.49 9.77 -16.15
N ASP A 134 -21.32 10.97 -15.65
CA ASP A 134 -22.23 11.62 -14.72
C ASP A 134 -23.39 12.24 -15.51
N VAL A 135 -24.62 11.72 -15.33
CA VAL A 135 -25.82 12.18 -16.06
C VAL A 135 -26.08 13.67 -15.82
N ASN A 136 -25.71 14.19 -14.66
CA ASN A 136 -25.94 15.59 -14.29
C ASN A 136 -24.76 16.52 -14.59
N ALA A 137 -23.75 16.07 -15.35
CA ALA A 137 -22.57 16.88 -15.65
C ALA A 137 -22.79 17.99 -16.68
N GLY A 138 -23.93 17.97 -17.39
CA GLY A 138 -24.22 18.87 -18.51
C GLY A 138 -23.78 18.27 -19.85
N ALA A 139 -24.11 18.97 -20.93
CA ALA A 139 -23.89 18.45 -22.30
C ALA A 139 -22.42 18.53 -22.73
N ASP A 140 -21.68 19.46 -22.18
CA ASP A 140 -20.31 19.83 -22.57
C ASP A 140 -19.21 19.08 -21.80
N ARG A 141 -19.58 18.28 -20.80
CA ARG A 141 -18.63 17.49 -19.99
C ARG A 141 -19.21 16.15 -19.58
N SER A 142 -18.33 15.15 -19.37
CA SER A 142 -18.74 13.81 -18.94
C SER A 142 -18.83 13.68 -17.42
N TRP A 143 -18.12 14.54 -16.66
CA TRP A 143 -17.99 14.42 -15.21
C TRP A 143 -17.99 15.76 -14.51
N ARG A 144 -18.65 15.84 -13.36
CA ARG A 144 -18.55 16.99 -12.46
C ARG A 144 -17.33 16.82 -11.54
N PRO A 145 -16.70 17.93 -11.10
CA PRO A 145 -15.64 17.87 -10.08
C PRO A 145 -16.14 17.24 -8.77
N ILE A 146 -15.24 16.53 -8.08
CA ILE A 146 -15.51 15.99 -6.74
C ILE A 146 -15.56 17.16 -5.74
N PRO A 147 -16.54 17.24 -4.84
CA PRO A 147 -16.64 18.28 -3.82
C PRO A 147 -15.37 18.36 -2.98
N GLY A 148 -14.83 19.56 -2.81
CA GLY A 148 -13.55 19.79 -2.11
C GLY A 148 -12.29 19.44 -2.90
N LYS A 149 -12.43 18.88 -4.11
CA LYS A 149 -11.32 18.51 -5.02
C LYS A 149 -11.60 19.07 -6.43
N PRO A 150 -11.60 20.39 -6.65
CA PRO A 150 -12.13 21.01 -7.88
C PRO A 150 -11.35 20.66 -9.16
N SER A 151 -10.11 20.21 -9.05
CA SER A 151 -9.29 19.73 -10.17
C SER A 151 -9.46 18.24 -10.46
N MET A 152 -10.26 17.50 -9.67
CA MET A 152 -10.43 16.06 -9.81
C MET A 152 -11.86 15.72 -10.17
N THR A 153 -12.01 14.75 -11.06
CA THR A 153 -13.29 14.14 -11.43
C THR A 153 -13.21 12.64 -11.25
N PRO A 154 -14.35 11.93 -11.10
CA PRO A 154 -14.33 10.46 -11.02
C PRO A 154 -13.97 9.76 -12.34
N GLY A 155 -13.96 10.48 -13.48
CA GLY A 155 -13.66 9.91 -14.79
C GLY A 155 -12.21 9.48 -15.00
N PRO A 156 -11.93 8.69 -16.07
CA PRO A 156 -12.91 8.31 -17.10
C PRO A 156 -13.88 7.21 -16.68
N TYR A 157 -13.52 6.39 -15.69
CA TYR A 157 -14.34 5.29 -15.19
C TYR A 157 -14.36 5.29 -13.66
N TYR A 158 -15.53 4.96 -13.09
CA TYR A 158 -15.77 4.95 -11.66
C TYR A 158 -16.53 3.68 -11.26
N LEU A 159 -15.99 2.89 -10.34
CA LEU A 159 -16.72 1.75 -9.77
C LEU A 159 -17.77 2.25 -8.78
N VAL A 160 -19.02 1.95 -9.05
CA VAL A 160 -20.17 2.41 -8.26
C VAL A 160 -21.06 1.24 -7.85
N TRP A 161 -21.81 1.40 -6.77
CA TRP A 161 -22.62 0.35 -6.18
C TRP A 161 -24.07 0.81 -5.94
N PRO A 162 -25.07 0.26 -6.65
CA PRO A 162 -26.48 0.53 -6.39
C PRO A 162 -26.92 0.10 -4.99
N SER A 163 -26.41 -1.07 -4.53
CA SER A 163 -26.59 -1.55 -3.17
C SER A 163 -25.29 -1.34 -2.39
N THR A 164 -25.35 -0.68 -1.25
CA THR A 164 -24.15 -0.27 -0.52
C THR A 164 -24.02 -1.00 0.81
N ASN A 165 -22.76 -1.26 1.20
CA ASN A 165 -22.36 -1.43 2.58
C ASN A 165 -21.07 -0.59 2.83
N ALA A 166 -20.70 -0.42 4.11
CA ALA A 166 -19.61 0.48 4.48
C ALA A 166 -18.22 0.05 3.97
N ASP A 167 -18.05 -1.23 3.63
CA ASP A 167 -16.74 -1.80 3.28
C ASP A 167 -16.51 -1.91 1.76
N LEU A 168 -17.46 -1.49 0.93
CA LEU A 168 -17.29 -1.55 -0.53
C LEU A 168 -16.30 -0.48 -1.01
N PRO A 169 -15.34 -0.85 -1.89
CA PRO A 169 -14.42 0.13 -2.46
C PRO A 169 -15.08 0.96 -3.55
N TRP A 170 -14.74 2.24 -3.62
CA TRP A 170 -15.23 3.19 -4.61
C TRP A 170 -14.07 3.82 -5.41
N PRO A 171 -13.26 3.03 -6.15
CA PRO A 171 -12.17 3.58 -6.94
C PRO A 171 -12.70 4.40 -8.11
N TYR A 172 -12.28 5.64 -8.21
CA TYR A 172 -12.53 6.52 -9.34
C TYR A 172 -11.28 6.69 -10.20
N ALA A 173 -11.41 7.30 -11.38
CA ALA A 173 -10.34 7.40 -12.38
C ALA A 173 -9.71 6.03 -12.71
N VAL A 174 -10.54 4.99 -12.75
CA VAL A 174 -10.10 3.62 -13.03
C VAL A 174 -9.56 3.51 -14.45
N THR A 175 -8.37 2.93 -14.59
CA THR A 175 -7.70 2.70 -15.87
C THR A 175 -7.54 1.22 -16.19
N THR A 176 -7.47 0.38 -15.14
CA THR A 176 -7.16 -1.05 -15.31
C THR A 176 -7.99 -1.91 -14.37
N ILE A 177 -8.42 -3.07 -14.85
CA ILE A 177 -9.02 -4.14 -14.05
C ILE A 177 -8.20 -5.40 -14.27
N GLU A 178 -7.54 -5.87 -13.22
CA GLU A 178 -6.84 -7.16 -13.23
C GLU A 178 -7.77 -8.24 -12.68
N VAL A 179 -7.80 -9.40 -13.34
CA VAL A 179 -8.66 -10.53 -13.00
C VAL A 179 -7.79 -11.70 -12.55
N TRP A 180 -7.95 -12.16 -11.31
CA TRP A 180 -7.09 -13.16 -10.67
C TRP A 180 -7.89 -14.36 -10.20
N GLU A 181 -7.47 -15.58 -10.52
CA GLU A 181 -8.16 -16.81 -10.13
C GLU A 181 -8.11 -17.05 -8.62
N THR A 182 -6.97 -16.80 -8.03
CA THR A 182 -6.73 -16.95 -6.59
C THR A 182 -6.18 -15.66 -6.02
N GLU A 183 -6.20 -15.55 -4.69
CA GLU A 183 -5.43 -14.51 -4.03
C GLU A 183 -3.96 -14.72 -4.38
N PRO A 184 -3.28 -13.72 -4.97
CA PRO A 184 -1.84 -13.75 -5.09
C PRO A 184 -1.24 -14.10 -3.73
N VAL A 185 -0.21 -14.96 -3.70
CA VAL A 185 0.49 -15.25 -2.43
C VAL A 185 0.77 -13.92 -1.77
N ASP A 186 0.22 -13.75 -0.57
CA ASP A 186 0.33 -12.48 0.13
C ASP A 186 1.76 -12.30 0.63
N VAL A 187 2.61 -11.77 -0.25
CA VAL A 187 4.02 -11.46 0.06
C VAL A 187 4.17 -10.43 1.16
N THR A 188 3.05 -9.87 1.61
CA THR A 188 2.98 -8.90 2.70
C THR A 188 2.60 -9.52 4.04
N ARG A 189 2.21 -10.82 4.05
CA ARG A 189 1.70 -11.48 5.26
C ARG A 189 2.84 -12.10 6.09
N PRO A 190 2.97 -11.73 7.38
CA PRO A 190 3.89 -12.38 8.31
C PRO A 190 3.20 -13.56 9.00
N ASP A 191 3.42 -14.78 8.52
CA ASP A 191 2.71 -15.97 9.03
C ASP A 191 3.17 -16.43 10.42
N ASP A 192 4.35 -16.01 10.86
CA ASP A 192 5.03 -16.45 12.07
C ASP A 192 4.80 -15.54 13.29
N ASP A 193 4.13 -14.39 13.13
CA ASP A 193 3.91 -13.40 14.20
C ASP A 193 2.43 -13.02 14.31
N PRO A 194 1.72 -13.46 15.37
CA PRO A 194 0.30 -13.16 15.55
C PRO A 194 0.01 -11.66 15.70
N GLN A 195 0.88 -10.89 16.35
CA GLN A 195 0.70 -9.44 16.52
C GLN A 195 0.87 -8.72 15.18
N ALA A 196 1.90 -9.09 14.42
CA ALA A 196 2.13 -8.54 13.10
C ALA A 196 1.00 -8.92 12.12
N ARG A 197 0.36 -10.08 12.28
CA ARG A 197 -0.84 -10.44 11.49
C ARG A 197 -2.02 -9.51 11.73
N THR A 198 -2.28 -9.14 12.99
CA THR A 198 -3.33 -8.14 13.31
C THR A 198 -3.02 -6.81 12.62
N GLY A 199 -1.76 -6.36 12.70
CA GLY A 199 -1.33 -5.14 12.02
C GLY A 199 -1.40 -5.24 10.50
N HIS A 200 -1.11 -6.41 9.92
CA HIS A 200 -1.28 -6.68 8.50
C HIS A 200 -2.75 -6.55 8.06
N ASP A 201 -3.71 -7.11 8.80
CA ASP A 201 -5.12 -7.02 8.45
C ASP A 201 -5.61 -5.56 8.51
N THR A 202 -5.17 -4.79 9.51
CA THR A 202 -5.43 -3.34 9.59
C THR A 202 -4.78 -2.60 8.42
N PHE A 203 -3.52 -2.94 8.08
CA PHE A 203 -2.82 -2.35 6.93
C PHE A 203 -3.54 -2.62 5.62
N ARG A 204 -3.97 -3.84 5.39
CA ARG A 204 -4.73 -4.21 4.18
C ARG A 204 -6.01 -3.41 4.03
N LYS A 205 -6.73 -3.21 5.13
CA LYS A 205 -7.99 -2.47 5.14
C LYS A 205 -7.82 -0.97 4.88
N HIS A 206 -6.81 -0.33 5.49
CA HIS A 206 -6.71 1.12 5.56
C HIS A 206 -5.53 1.73 4.78
N CYS A 207 -4.49 0.96 4.47
CA CYS A 207 -3.24 1.48 3.93
C CYS A 207 -2.88 0.92 2.56
N ALA A 208 -3.17 -0.35 2.30
CA ALA A 208 -2.69 -1.09 1.13
C ALA A 208 -3.23 -0.56 -0.19
N SER A 209 -4.36 0.15 -0.21
CA SER A 209 -4.88 0.78 -1.43
C SER A 209 -4.00 1.91 -1.94
N CYS A 210 -3.24 2.55 -1.04
CA CYS A 210 -2.34 3.66 -1.36
C CYS A 210 -0.87 3.31 -1.26
N HIS A 211 -0.49 2.38 -0.37
CA HIS A 211 0.90 1.98 -0.10
C HIS A 211 1.16 0.55 -0.50
N SER A 212 2.39 0.26 -0.92
CA SER A 212 2.88 -1.10 -1.13
C SER A 212 3.86 -1.53 -0.04
N VAL A 213 3.92 -2.86 0.14
CA VAL A 213 4.94 -3.57 0.93
C VAL A 213 5.44 -4.72 0.06
N ASN A 214 6.75 -4.81 -0.17
CA ASN A 214 7.35 -5.78 -1.10
C ASN A 214 6.77 -5.69 -2.53
N GLY A 215 6.40 -4.50 -2.97
CA GLY A 215 5.80 -4.25 -4.28
C GLY A 215 4.32 -4.63 -4.41
N ALA A 216 3.69 -5.16 -3.36
CA ALA A 216 2.26 -5.49 -3.36
C ALA A 216 1.45 -4.39 -2.67
N GLY A 217 0.53 -3.76 -3.39
CA GLY A 217 -0.30 -2.65 -2.92
C GLY A 217 -0.43 -1.53 -3.93
N GLY A 218 -0.91 -0.38 -3.47
CA GLY A 218 -1.04 0.85 -4.27
C GLY A 218 0.26 1.64 -4.37
N ALA A 219 0.27 2.62 -5.27
CA ALA A 219 1.42 3.48 -5.56
C ALA A 219 1.13 4.98 -5.39
N VAL A 220 0.04 5.35 -4.72
CA VAL A 220 -0.27 6.75 -4.36
C VAL A 220 0.73 7.28 -3.33
N GLY A 221 1.05 6.45 -2.34
CA GLY A 221 2.09 6.67 -1.34
C GLY A 221 3.35 5.85 -1.64
N PRO A 222 4.44 6.04 -0.87
CA PRO A 222 5.66 5.28 -1.06
C PRO A 222 5.48 3.79 -0.70
N GLU A 223 6.36 2.96 -1.31
CA GLU A 223 6.66 1.61 -0.84
C GLU A 223 7.23 1.69 0.59
N LEU A 224 6.77 0.82 1.50
CA LEU A 224 7.09 0.94 2.92
C LEU A 224 8.11 -0.07 3.45
N ASN A 225 8.57 -1.02 2.60
CA ASN A 225 9.51 -2.05 3.02
C ASN A 225 10.82 -2.09 2.23
N VAL A 226 10.79 -1.80 0.95
CA VAL A 226 11.96 -1.89 0.07
C VAL A 226 12.22 -0.58 -0.68
N PRO A 227 13.47 -0.18 -0.91
CA PRO A 227 14.71 -0.80 -0.45
C PRO A 227 14.95 -0.64 1.05
N ALA A 228 14.39 0.42 1.69
CA ALA A 228 14.48 0.69 3.11
C ALA A 228 13.10 0.65 3.74
N ASN A 229 12.95 -0.12 4.83
CA ASN A 229 11.70 -0.17 5.57
C ASN A 229 11.44 1.15 6.28
N VAL A 230 10.19 1.58 6.34
CA VAL A 230 9.81 2.85 6.97
C VAL A 230 10.27 2.96 8.42
N THR A 231 10.32 1.84 9.16
CA THR A 231 10.79 1.81 10.55
C THR A 231 12.32 1.88 10.69
N GLU A 232 13.07 1.86 9.59
CA GLU A 232 14.53 2.03 9.61
C GLU A 232 14.92 3.52 9.64
N TYR A 233 14.05 4.42 9.15
CA TYR A 233 14.35 5.85 9.06
C TYR A 233 13.35 6.75 9.78
N TRP A 234 12.23 6.22 10.27
CA TRP A 234 11.30 6.94 11.13
C TRP A 234 11.41 6.48 12.58
N ASN A 235 11.44 7.44 13.50
CA ASN A 235 11.20 7.13 14.91
C ASN A 235 9.76 6.61 15.08
N PRO A 236 9.51 5.53 15.85
CA PRO A 236 8.17 4.96 16.00
C PRO A 236 7.11 5.94 16.52
N ALA A 237 7.47 6.82 17.47
CA ALA A 237 6.53 7.82 18.00
C ALA A 237 6.18 8.87 16.93
N ALA A 238 7.15 9.33 16.16
CA ALA A 238 6.93 10.26 15.05
C ALA A 238 6.11 9.60 13.92
N LEU A 239 6.36 8.32 13.64
CA LEU A 239 5.57 7.57 12.65
C LEU A 239 4.11 7.43 13.10
N LYS A 240 3.88 7.11 14.39
CA LYS A 240 2.54 7.07 14.97
C LYS A 240 1.81 8.40 14.83
N GLN A 241 2.49 9.50 15.18
CA GLN A 241 1.93 10.85 15.02
C GLN A 241 1.62 11.17 13.55
N PHE A 242 2.50 10.79 12.61
CA PHE A 242 2.29 11.00 11.19
C PHE A 242 1.07 10.21 10.68
N ILE A 243 0.91 8.94 11.06
CA ILE A 243 -0.24 8.11 10.67
C ILE A 243 -1.55 8.72 11.21
N ARG A 244 -1.54 9.23 12.45
CA ARG A 244 -2.72 9.83 13.09
C ARG A 244 -3.10 11.19 12.52
N ASN A 245 -2.14 12.01 12.19
CA ASN A 245 -2.36 13.35 11.65
C ASN A 245 -1.25 13.73 10.67
N PRO A 246 -1.31 13.24 9.43
CA PRO A 246 -0.27 13.46 8.44
C PRO A 246 0.01 14.93 8.17
N ALA A 247 -1.03 15.76 8.14
CA ALA A 247 -0.93 17.19 7.85
C ALA A 247 -0.20 17.98 8.94
N SER A 248 -0.14 17.47 10.18
CA SER A 248 0.60 18.11 11.29
C SER A 248 2.12 18.08 11.09
N ILE A 249 2.61 17.08 10.36
CA ILE A 249 4.06 16.90 10.11
C ILE A 249 4.42 17.30 8.68
N ARG A 250 3.57 16.96 7.70
CA ARG A 250 3.84 17.21 6.29
C ARG A 250 2.69 18.02 5.67
N ARG A 251 2.93 19.32 5.49
CA ARG A 251 1.97 20.21 4.81
C ARG A 251 1.69 19.69 3.38
N ASN A 252 0.45 19.77 2.94
CA ASN A 252 0.01 19.33 1.61
C ASN A 252 0.23 17.82 1.32
N THR A 253 0.28 16.99 2.36
CA THR A 253 0.28 15.54 2.16
C THR A 253 -1.02 15.08 1.50
N LYS A 254 -0.93 14.07 0.61
CA LYS A 254 -2.10 13.39 0.05
C LYS A 254 -2.64 12.29 0.99
N MET A 255 -1.85 11.88 1.99
CA MET A 255 -2.27 10.90 2.98
C MET A 255 -3.40 11.51 3.83
N PRO A 256 -4.60 10.89 3.86
CA PRO A 256 -5.72 11.38 4.64
C PRO A 256 -5.50 11.13 6.14
N THR A 257 -6.21 11.87 6.98
CA THR A 257 -6.35 11.53 8.39
C THR A 257 -7.33 10.36 8.52
N LEU A 258 -6.89 9.28 9.16
CA LEU A 258 -7.69 8.08 9.39
C LEU A 258 -8.32 8.15 10.80
N THR A 259 -9.55 8.64 10.87
CA THR A 259 -10.26 8.93 12.15
C THR A 259 -10.85 7.68 12.81
N ASP A 260 -11.05 6.63 12.05
CA ASP A 260 -11.62 5.34 12.46
C ASP A 260 -10.60 4.38 13.07
N LEU A 261 -9.28 4.67 12.96
CA LEU A 261 -8.24 3.88 13.60
C LEU A 261 -8.10 4.25 15.09
N THR A 262 -8.01 3.26 15.93
CA THR A 262 -7.60 3.41 17.34
C THR A 262 -6.07 3.51 17.47
N ASP A 263 -5.57 3.91 18.63
CA ASP A 263 -4.13 3.90 18.90
C ASP A 263 -3.54 2.48 18.86
N ALA A 264 -4.31 1.47 19.27
CA ALA A 264 -3.92 0.07 19.21
C ALA A 264 -3.78 -0.42 17.76
N ASP A 265 -4.68 0.02 16.86
CA ASP A 265 -4.60 -0.30 15.44
C ASP A 265 -3.33 0.28 14.82
N VAL A 266 -3.00 1.53 15.14
CA VAL A 266 -1.78 2.18 14.63
C VAL A 266 -0.52 1.49 15.18
N ASP A 267 -0.50 1.13 16.46
CA ASP A 267 0.61 0.39 17.09
C ASP A 267 0.77 -0.99 16.42
N ALA A 268 -0.32 -1.68 16.12
CA ALA A 268 -0.30 -2.96 15.42
C ALA A 268 0.26 -2.82 13.99
N VAL A 269 -0.15 -1.78 13.25
CA VAL A 269 0.41 -1.48 11.92
C VAL A 269 1.91 -1.20 11.99
N ILE A 270 2.37 -0.43 12.98
CA ILE A 270 3.81 -0.17 13.14
C ILE A 270 4.57 -1.46 13.48
N ALA A 271 4.03 -2.32 14.35
CA ALA A 271 4.61 -3.63 14.65
C ALA A 271 4.68 -4.52 13.40
N TYR A 272 3.62 -4.54 12.60
CA TYR A 272 3.60 -5.22 11.31
C TYR A 272 4.72 -4.72 10.39
N LEU A 273 4.81 -3.41 10.18
CA LEU A 273 5.85 -2.83 9.32
C LEU A 273 7.26 -3.14 9.85
N ALA A 274 7.45 -3.10 11.19
CA ALA A 274 8.73 -3.47 11.79
C ALA A 274 9.06 -4.96 11.56
N ARG A 275 8.08 -5.86 11.58
CA ARG A 275 8.28 -7.27 11.24
C ARG A 275 8.66 -7.46 9.78
N MET A 276 8.00 -6.74 8.86
CA MET A 276 8.28 -6.81 7.43
C MET A 276 9.71 -6.40 7.07
N LYS A 277 10.39 -5.62 7.89
CA LYS A 277 11.81 -5.28 7.72
C LYS A 277 12.70 -6.52 7.55
N THR A 278 12.37 -7.62 8.24
CA THR A 278 13.13 -8.89 8.15
C THR A 278 12.65 -9.79 7.02
N LEU A 279 11.57 -9.42 6.34
CA LEU A 279 10.92 -10.16 5.27
C LEU A 279 10.96 -9.39 3.94
N LYS A 280 12.03 -8.64 3.69
CA LYS A 280 12.21 -7.88 2.44
C LYS A 280 12.24 -8.83 1.24
N ARG A 281 11.44 -8.51 0.22
CA ARG A 281 11.47 -9.16 -1.08
C ARG A 281 11.66 -8.07 -2.14
N LEU A 282 12.78 -8.13 -2.84
CA LEU A 282 13.00 -7.25 -3.98
C LEU A 282 12.17 -7.75 -5.16
N PRO A 283 11.56 -6.85 -5.96
CA PRO A 283 10.96 -7.25 -7.21
C PRO A 283 12.02 -7.92 -8.10
N ALA A 284 11.61 -8.98 -8.81
CA ALA A 284 12.46 -9.59 -9.84
C ALA A 284 12.82 -8.49 -10.87
N GLN A 285 14.13 -8.33 -11.12
CA GLN A 285 14.64 -7.39 -12.13
C GLN A 285 14.33 -7.92 -13.53
#